data_84a153d3f2be080188d341cf10e47203
#
_entry.id   84a153d3f2be080188d341cf10e47203
#
_cell.length_a   1.000
_cell.length_b   1.000
_cell.length_c   1.000
_cell.angle_alpha   90.00
_cell.angle_beta   90.00
_cell.angle_gamma   90.00
#
_symmetry.space_group_name_H-M   'P 1'
#
loop_
_entity.id
_entity.type
_entity.pdbx_description
1 polymer ?
#
loop_
_entity_poly.entity_id
_entity_poly.type
_entity_poly.pdbx_seq_one_letter_code
_entity_poly.pdbx_strand_id
1 'polypeptide(L)'
;MQDLGRLGFSEDQSSLLDVATSFFASRSPMAKVRRLIEDEAGHDPDVWREIVELGWLGIAIPEEYGGAGLGLAEVVPVVEQMGRYMLAGPFLSTTLAAQAILAGGTDDQKRVLLPRLAEGAITTLALC
;
A
#
# COMPACT_ATOMS: atom_id res chain seq x y z
N MET A 1 -24.74 15.76 3.62
CA MET A 1 -23.51 16.10 4.36
C MET A 1 -22.33 15.87 3.41
N GLN A 2 -21.56 16.91 3.12
CA GLN A 2 -20.35 16.74 2.30
C GLN A 2 -19.37 15.83 3.06
N ASP A 3 -18.84 14.84 2.37
CA ASP A 3 -17.82 13.96 2.92
C ASP A 3 -16.51 14.76 3.07
N LEU A 4 -16.25 15.21 4.28
CA LEU A 4 -15.06 16.01 4.59
C LEU A 4 -13.75 15.26 4.30
N GLY A 5 -13.79 13.92 4.24
CA GLY A 5 -12.62 13.09 3.90
C GLY A 5 -12.16 13.22 2.45
N ARG A 6 -13.00 13.80 1.57
CA ARG A 6 -12.66 13.99 0.14
C ARG A 6 -12.22 15.41 -0.18
N LEU A 7 -12.23 16.32 0.79
CA LEU A 7 -11.77 17.68 0.56
C LEU A 7 -10.29 17.70 0.19
N GLY A 8 -10.02 18.12 -1.05
CA GLY A 8 -8.67 18.22 -1.58
C GLY A 8 -8.17 17.03 -2.38
N PHE A 9 -8.95 15.94 -2.51
CA PHE A 9 -8.59 14.84 -3.39
C PHE A 9 -8.98 15.14 -4.85
N SER A 10 -8.13 14.73 -5.79
CA SER A 10 -8.44 14.68 -7.22
C SER A 10 -9.50 13.61 -7.52
N GLU A 11 -10.01 13.57 -8.75
CA GLU A 11 -10.92 12.51 -9.18
C GLU A 11 -10.29 11.11 -9.09
N ASP A 12 -9.02 10.98 -9.48
CA ASP A 12 -8.28 9.71 -9.39
C ASP A 12 -8.07 9.28 -7.95
N GLN A 13 -7.70 10.22 -7.07
CA GLN A 13 -7.56 9.95 -5.63
C GLN A 13 -8.89 9.58 -4.98
N SER A 14 -9.99 10.22 -5.40
CA SER A 14 -11.33 9.88 -4.93
C SER A 14 -11.77 8.50 -5.39
N SER A 15 -11.44 8.11 -6.62
CA SER A 15 -11.69 6.77 -7.15
C SER A 15 -10.91 5.70 -6.40
N LEU A 16 -9.63 5.96 -6.10
CA LEU A 16 -8.81 5.08 -5.26
C LEU A 16 -9.40 4.94 -3.85
N LEU A 17 -9.88 6.03 -3.27
CA LEU A 17 -10.55 6.03 -1.97
C LEU A 17 -11.78 5.12 -1.97
N ASP A 18 -12.63 5.19 -2.99
CA ASP A 18 -13.83 4.38 -3.10
C ASP A 18 -13.51 2.88 -3.21
N VAL A 19 -12.54 2.54 -4.06
CA VAL A 19 -12.08 1.16 -4.22
C VAL A 19 -11.47 0.64 -2.92
N ALA A 20 -10.60 1.41 -2.28
CA ALA A 20 -9.98 1.04 -1.02
C ALA A 20 -11.00 0.87 0.10
N THR A 21 -11.99 1.76 0.20
CA THR A 21 -13.07 1.69 1.19
C THR A 21 -13.83 0.37 1.04
N SER A 22 -14.28 0.04 -0.17
CA SER A 22 -15.04 -1.18 -0.45
C SER A 22 -14.20 -2.44 -0.19
N PHE A 23 -12.94 -2.42 -0.60
CA PHE A 23 -12.02 -3.54 -0.42
C PHE A 23 -11.78 -3.83 1.07
N PHE A 24 -11.37 -2.83 1.86
CA PHE A 24 -11.06 -3.04 3.26
C PHE A 24 -12.29 -3.30 4.13
N ALA A 25 -13.43 -2.72 3.81
CA ALA A 25 -14.69 -3.05 4.48
C ALA A 25 -15.01 -4.55 4.37
N SER A 26 -14.73 -5.14 3.22
CA SER A 26 -14.93 -6.56 2.95
C SER A 26 -13.81 -7.45 3.50
N ARG A 27 -12.54 -7.04 3.39
CA ARG A 27 -11.37 -7.88 3.66
C ARG A 27 -10.80 -7.75 5.07
N SER A 28 -11.12 -6.66 5.78
CA SER A 28 -10.63 -6.40 7.12
C SER A 28 -11.77 -6.17 8.14
N PRO A 29 -12.71 -7.13 8.30
CA PRO A 29 -13.71 -7.02 9.33
C PRO A 29 -13.05 -7.17 10.71
N MET A 30 -13.64 -6.54 11.74
CA MET A 30 -13.07 -6.51 13.10
C MET A 30 -12.78 -7.89 13.68
N ALA A 31 -13.61 -8.89 13.40
CA ALA A 31 -13.37 -10.27 13.84
C ALA A 31 -12.06 -10.85 13.26
N LYS A 32 -11.73 -10.51 12.02
CA LYS A 32 -10.47 -10.91 11.37
C LYS A 32 -9.28 -10.16 11.96
N VAL A 33 -9.43 -8.84 12.17
CA VAL A 33 -8.39 -8.02 12.83
C VAL A 33 -8.00 -8.62 14.17
N ARG A 34 -8.97 -8.96 15.00
CA ARG A 34 -8.72 -9.58 16.32
C ARG A 34 -7.99 -10.91 16.23
N ARG A 35 -8.32 -11.74 15.24
CA ARG A 35 -7.62 -13.03 15.04
C ARG A 35 -6.17 -12.83 14.62
N LEU A 36 -5.90 -11.84 13.77
CA LEU A 36 -4.55 -11.56 13.27
C LEU A 36 -3.61 -11.01 14.35
N ILE A 37 -4.12 -10.46 15.45
CA ILE A 37 -3.30 -10.02 16.59
C ILE A 37 -2.59 -11.23 17.24
N GLU A 38 -3.20 -12.40 17.21
CA GLU A 38 -2.66 -13.63 17.81
C GLU A 38 -1.94 -14.52 16.78
N ASP A 39 -1.95 -14.14 15.52
CA ASP A 39 -1.32 -14.88 14.42
C ASP A 39 0.17 -14.50 14.30
N GLU A 40 1.05 -15.51 14.19
CA GLU A 40 2.50 -15.27 14.05
C GLU A 40 2.85 -14.46 12.79
N ALA A 41 2.12 -14.66 11.69
CA ALA A 41 2.33 -13.90 10.45
C ALA A 41 1.88 -12.45 10.61
N GLY A 42 0.93 -12.16 11.49
CA GLY A 42 0.40 -10.82 11.75
C GLY A 42 -0.38 -10.19 10.60
N HIS A 43 -0.56 -10.89 9.49
CA HIS A 43 -1.33 -10.44 8.32
C HIS A 43 -1.93 -11.63 7.57
N ASP A 44 -2.94 -11.35 6.72
CA ASP A 44 -3.57 -12.34 5.86
C ASP A 44 -2.85 -12.40 4.51
N PRO A 45 -2.22 -13.55 4.15
CA PRO A 45 -1.51 -13.69 2.88
C PRO A 45 -2.42 -13.55 1.65
N ASP A 46 -3.70 -13.91 1.75
CA ASP A 46 -4.64 -13.79 0.64
C ASP A 46 -5.01 -12.33 0.38
N VAL A 47 -5.24 -11.57 1.44
CA VAL A 47 -5.45 -10.11 1.33
C VAL A 47 -4.21 -9.42 0.79
N TRP A 48 -3.02 -9.84 1.21
CA TRP A 48 -1.76 -9.33 0.66
C TRP A 48 -1.66 -9.56 -0.84
N ARG A 49 -1.97 -10.76 -1.29
CA ARG A 49 -1.99 -11.11 -2.73
C ARG A 49 -2.97 -10.23 -3.51
N GLU A 50 -4.18 -10.04 -2.99
CA GLU A 50 -5.17 -9.17 -3.62
C GLU A 50 -4.69 -7.70 -3.72
N ILE A 51 -3.99 -7.19 -2.70
CA ILE A 51 -3.37 -5.85 -2.72
C ILE A 51 -2.31 -5.75 -3.82
N VAL A 52 -1.51 -6.79 -3.99
CA VAL A 52 -0.51 -6.89 -5.07
C VAL A 52 -1.19 -6.88 -6.45
N GLU A 53 -2.24 -7.68 -6.62
CA GLU A 53 -3.01 -7.78 -7.88
C GLU A 53 -3.70 -6.45 -8.24
N LEU A 54 -4.12 -5.66 -7.25
CA LEU A 54 -4.65 -4.31 -7.45
C LEU A 54 -3.57 -3.29 -7.86
N GLY A 55 -2.29 -3.67 -7.81
CA GLY A 55 -1.18 -2.80 -8.18
C GLY A 55 -0.85 -1.71 -7.17
N TRP A 56 -1.38 -1.78 -5.97
CA TRP A 56 -1.26 -0.68 -5.00
C TRP A 56 0.17 -0.50 -4.46
N LEU A 57 0.98 -1.55 -4.43
CA LEU A 57 2.39 -1.44 -4.06
C LEU A 57 3.22 -0.67 -5.10
N GLY A 58 2.77 -0.64 -6.33
CA GLY A 58 3.42 0.06 -7.43
C GLY A 58 2.93 1.48 -7.67
N ILE A 59 1.94 2.00 -6.93
CA ILE A 59 1.36 3.33 -7.19
C ILE A 59 2.45 4.40 -7.32
N ALA A 60 3.36 4.49 -6.36
CA ALA A 60 4.42 5.50 -6.31
C ALA A 60 5.79 4.98 -6.79
N ILE A 61 5.81 3.90 -7.55
CA ILE A 61 7.00 3.38 -8.21
C ILE A 61 6.94 3.79 -9.69
N PRO A 62 8.04 4.31 -10.28
CA PRO A 62 8.08 4.67 -11.70
C PRO A 62 7.74 3.49 -12.63
N GLU A 63 7.16 3.79 -13.79
CA GLU A 63 6.78 2.80 -14.79
C GLU A 63 7.98 1.96 -15.28
N GLU A 64 9.16 2.56 -15.40
CA GLU A 64 10.39 1.87 -15.79
C GLU A 64 10.80 0.75 -14.83
N TYR A 65 10.29 0.76 -13.59
CA TYR A 65 10.50 -0.28 -12.57
C TYR A 65 9.24 -1.11 -12.30
N GLY A 66 8.26 -1.07 -13.18
CA GLY A 66 7.04 -1.86 -13.08
C GLY A 66 5.92 -1.27 -12.22
N GLY A 67 6.02 0.00 -11.85
CA GLY A 67 4.99 0.72 -11.12
C GLY A 67 4.02 1.48 -12.01
N ALA A 68 3.12 2.24 -11.38
CA ALA A 68 2.14 3.09 -12.05
C ALA A 68 2.67 4.50 -12.38
N GLY A 69 3.82 4.88 -11.87
CA GLY A 69 4.43 6.19 -12.13
C GLY A 69 3.70 7.37 -11.50
N LEU A 70 2.88 7.12 -10.49
CA LEU A 70 2.18 8.15 -9.73
C LEU A 70 3.03 8.61 -8.53
N GLY A 71 2.46 9.42 -7.65
CA GLY A 71 3.17 9.93 -6.47
C GLY A 71 2.63 9.36 -5.16
N LEU A 72 3.26 9.78 -4.05
CA LEU A 72 2.78 9.42 -2.71
C LEU A 72 1.39 9.99 -2.41
N ALA A 73 1.00 11.10 -3.06
CA ALA A 73 -0.33 11.67 -2.90
C ALA A 73 -1.44 10.67 -3.29
N GLU A 74 -1.20 9.82 -4.28
CA GLU A 74 -2.13 8.77 -4.73
C GLU A 74 -2.12 7.55 -3.79
N VAL A 75 -1.08 7.37 -2.99
CA VAL A 75 -1.03 6.33 -1.94
C VAL A 75 -1.88 6.71 -0.73
N VAL A 76 -2.01 8.00 -0.44
CA VAL A 76 -2.71 8.51 0.77
C VAL A 76 -4.13 7.97 0.92
N PRO A 77 -5.02 7.98 -0.09
CA PRO A 77 -6.37 7.42 0.04
C PRO A 77 -6.38 5.95 0.47
N VAL A 78 -5.45 5.16 -0.04
CA VAL A 78 -5.33 3.73 0.29
C VAL A 78 -4.90 3.57 1.74
N VAL A 79 -3.85 4.26 2.17
CA VAL A 79 -3.32 4.19 3.54
C VAL A 79 -4.34 4.72 4.56
N GLU A 80 -5.08 5.77 4.23
CA GLU A 80 -6.16 6.30 5.07
C GLU A 80 -7.21 5.21 5.35
N GLN A 81 -7.64 4.48 4.32
CA GLN A 81 -8.61 3.41 4.50
C GLN A 81 -8.01 2.18 5.21
N MET A 82 -6.74 1.88 5.00
CA MET A 82 -6.03 0.87 5.81
C MET A 82 -6.10 1.19 7.30
N GLY A 83 -5.86 2.44 7.67
CA GLY A 83 -5.97 2.90 9.05
C GLY A 83 -7.41 2.81 9.58
N ARG A 84 -8.37 3.23 8.78
CA ARG A 84 -9.80 3.21 9.15
C ARG A 84 -10.31 1.79 9.45
N TYR A 85 -9.88 0.81 8.68
CA TYR A 85 -10.28 -0.59 8.84
C TYR A 85 -9.27 -1.43 9.63
N MET A 86 -8.25 -0.79 10.21
CA MET A 86 -7.23 -1.42 11.04
C MET A 86 -6.56 -2.61 10.33
N LEU A 87 -6.26 -2.47 9.04
CA LEU A 87 -5.60 -3.52 8.28
C LEU A 87 -4.23 -3.84 8.87
N ALA A 88 -4.03 -5.09 9.27
CA ALA A 88 -2.71 -5.60 9.60
C ALA A 88 -1.98 -6.05 8.32
N GLY A 89 -0.79 -5.52 8.08
CA GLY A 89 0.01 -5.92 6.93
C GLY A 89 1.20 -5.00 6.66
N PRO A 90 2.14 -5.47 5.82
CA PRO A 90 3.41 -4.79 5.57
C PRO A 90 3.34 -3.74 4.44
N PHE A 91 2.17 -3.19 4.13
CA PHE A 91 2.01 -2.26 3.01
C PHE A 91 2.80 -0.96 3.20
N LEU A 92 2.62 -0.31 4.36
CA LEU A 92 3.28 0.96 4.63
C LEU A 92 4.80 0.80 4.70
N SER A 93 5.29 -0.24 5.37
CA SER A 93 6.73 -0.51 5.46
C SER A 93 7.36 -0.79 4.10
N THR A 94 6.69 -1.55 3.25
CA THR A 94 7.14 -1.85 1.89
C THR A 94 7.13 -0.60 1.00
N THR A 95 6.09 0.22 1.11
CA THR A 95 6.00 1.50 0.38
C THR A 95 7.11 2.46 0.80
N LEU A 96 7.40 2.59 2.10
CA LEU A 96 8.48 3.44 2.59
C LEU A 96 9.87 2.91 2.16
N ALA A 97 10.07 1.60 2.15
CA ALA A 97 11.29 0.99 1.64
C ALA A 97 11.50 1.30 0.15
N ALA A 98 10.44 1.23 -0.66
CA ALA A 98 10.50 1.61 -2.07
C ALA A 98 10.91 3.08 -2.25
N GLN A 99 10.35 3.99 -1.46
CA GLN A 99 10.73 5.42 -1.49
C GLN A 99 12.19 5.65 -1.06
N ALA A 100 12.67 4.93 -0.06
CA ALA A 100 14.07 5.00 0.35
C ALA A 100 15.02 4.54 -0.77
N ILE A 101 14.68 3.47 -1.49
CA ILE A 101 15.45 2.98 -2.64
C ILE A 101 15.43 4.01 -3.77
N LEU A 102 14.26 4.61 -4.06
CA LEU A 102 14.14 5.67 -5.07
C LEU A 102 15.00 6.89 -4.75
N ALA A 103 15.05 7.28 -3.47
CA ALA A 103 15.77 8.45 -3.03
C ALA A 103 17.30 8.24 -2.96
N GLY A 104 17.76 7.07 -2.54
CA GLY A 104 19.16 6.83 -2.21
C GLY A 104 19.82 5.62 -2.87
N GLY A 105 19.08 4.79 -3.58
CA GLY A 105 19.61 3.62 -4.27
C GLY A 105 20.39 3.97 -5.54
N THR A 106 21.35 3.12 -5.90
CA THR A 106 21.99 3.16 -7.23
C THR A 106 21.02 2.73 -8.31
N ASP A 107 21.31 3.03 -9.58
CA ASP A 107 20.48 2.60 -10.71
C ASP A 107 20.33 1.07 -10.76
N ASP A 108 21.38 0.33 -10.47
CA ASP A 108 21.35 -1.13 -10.43
C ASP A 108 20.48 -1.64 -9.28
N GLN A 109 20.57 -1.04 -8.10
CA GLN A 109 19.69 -1.36 -6.98
C GLN A 109 18.23 -1.09 -7.30
N LYS A 110 17.91 0.05 -7.91
CA LYS A 110 16.55 0.39 -8.34
C LYS A 110 16.00 -0.62 -9.33
N ARG A 111 16.78 -0.99 -10.36
CA ARG A 111 16.36 -1.96 -11.38
C ARG A 111 16.10 -3.36 -10.82
N VAL A 112 16.84 -3.77 -9.78
CA VAL A 112 16.69 -5.10 -9.17
C VAL A 112 15.61 -5.13 -8.12
N LEU A 113 15.55 -4.11 -7.25
CA LEU A 113 14.72 -4.16 -6.05
C LEU A 113 13.29 -3.64 -6.27
N LEU A 114 13.11 -2.53 -7.00
CA LEU A 114 11.79 -1.91 -7.14
C LEU A 114 10.75 -2.79 -7.83
N PRO A 115 11.07 -3.52 -8.92
CA PRO A 115 10.11 -4.45 -9.52
C PRO A 115 9.65 -5.53 -8.53
N ARG A 116 10.56 -6.05 -7.72
CA ARG A 116 10.25 -7.07 -6.71
C ARG A 116 9.32 -6.54 -5.63
N LEU A 117 9.48 -5.29 -5.22
CA LEU A 117 8.59 -4.64 -4.25
C LEU A 117 7.20 -4.42 -4.87
N ALA A 118 7.12 -3.97 -6.11
CA ALA A 118 5.86 -3.81 -6.82
C ALA A 118 5.11 -5.15 -6.98
N GLU A 119 5.84 -6.26 -7.11
CA GLU A 119 5.32 -7.63 -7.20
C GLU A 119 5.00 -8.28 -5.85
N GLY A 120 5.18 -7.55 -4.75
CA GLY A 120 4.74 -8.00 -3.43
C GLY A 120 5.83 -8.54 -2.50
N ALA A 121 7.10 -8.33 -2.81
CA ALA A 121 8.17 -8.65 -1.87
C ALA A 121 8.01 -7.79 -0.60
N ILE A 122 7.82 -8.46 0.53
CA ILE A 122 7.65 -7.79 1.82
C ILE A 122 9.00 -7.21 2.26
N THR A 123 8.99 -5.93 2.57
CA THR A 123 10.19 -5.18 2.90
C THR A 123 9.91 -4.20 4.03
N THR A 124 10.93 -3.89 4.79
CA THR A 124 10.85 -2.88 5.84
C THR A 124 12.00 -1.88 5.72
N LEU A 125 11.79 -0.69 6.29
CA LEU A 125 12.80 0.34 6.43
C LEU A 125 13.20 0.41 7.90
N ALA A 126 14.49 0.15 8.19
CA ALA A 126 15.06 0.32 9.51
C ALA A 126 15.67 1.73 9.61
N LEU A 127 15.12 2.54 10.51
CA LEU A 127 15.66 3.85 10.86
C LEU A 127 16.40 3.73 12.18
N CYS A 128 17.70 4.06 12.17
CA CYS A 128 18.57 4.05 13.35
C CYS A 128 18.92 5.48 13.76
#